data_6f9c3403ccb25e919f7e026045d0a416
#
_entry.id   6f9c3403ccb25e919f7e026045d0a416
#
_cell.length_a   1.000
_cell.length_b   1.000
_cell.length_c   1.000
_cell.angle_alpha   90.00
_cell.angle_beta   90.00
_cell.angle_gamma   90.00
#
_symmetry.space_group_name_H-M   'P 1'
#
loop_
_entity.id
_entity.type
_entity.pdbx_description
1 polymer ?
#
loop_
_entity_poly.entity_id
_entity_poly.type
_entity_poly.pdbx_seq_one_letter_code
_entity_poly.pdbx_strand_id
1 'polypeptide(L)'
;MEETRKIGDYSVKYSMYIGHKDIALGENPNADKDERYMCCFVETNAIFERYSGVLVSDDFAEIAKVFGQRVADAAEEIIQENERACQEVGMNEELTTNSCKPISYEDSIENKVVVVKGSILRPEFRHANHQLMLCTGGFGAQANARGRTCYCISLYDGRKTSFYRTDFLGVMEEKKLPEWAQKGLEKAKEMHAQEKKPAKERGDAR
;
A
#
# COMPACT_ATOMS: atom_id res chain seq x y z
N MET A 1 -26.61 -14.16 6.61
CA MET A 1 -26.66 -13.60 5.24
C MET A 1 -25.39 -12.77 5.13
N GLU A 2 -24.48 -13.16 4.25
CA GLU A 2 -23.32 -12.29 3.95
C GLU A 2 -23.83 -11.00 3.31
N GLU A 3 -23.43 -9.90 3.88
CA GLU A 3 -23.80 -8.58 3.39
C GLU A 3 -23.06 -8.36 2.05
N THR A 4 -23.81 -8.31 0.94
CA THR A 4 -23.21 -8.14 -0.38
C THR A 4 -22.58 -6.74 -0.45
N ARG A 5 -21.28 -6.67 -0.73
CA ARG A 5 -20.56 -5.40 -0.90
C ARG A 5 -21.25 -4.56 -1.96
N LYS A 6 -21.40 -3.26 -1.69
CA LYS A 6 -22.01 -2.30 -2.60
C LYS A 6 -21.03 -1.18 -2.96
N ILE A 7 -21.16 -0.68 -4.17
CA ILE A 7 -20.47 0.50 -4.68
C ILE A 7 -21.54 1.44 -5.22
N GLY A 8 -21.88 2.49 -4.47
CA GLY A 8 -23.09 3.26 -4.72
C GLY A 8 -24.32 2.36 -4.72
N ASP A 9 -25.10 2.38 -5.79
CA ASP A 9 -26.30 1.56 -5.98
C ASP A 9 -26.02 0.19 -6.61
N TYR A 10 -24.74 -0.11 -6.95
CA TYR A 10 -24.36 -1.37 -7.57
C TYR A 10 -23.99 -2.43 -6.52
N SER A 11 -24.55 -3.61 -6.68
CA SER A 11 -24.14 -4.82 -5.92
C SER A 11 -22.92 -5.43 -6.61
N VAL A 12 -21.79 -5.54 -5.90
CA VAL A 12 -20.54 -6.13 -6.43
C VAL A 12 -20.76 -7.61 -6.68
N LYS A 13 -20.57 -8.03 -7.94
CA LYS A 13 -20.64 -9.43 -8.37
C LYS A 13 -19.26 -10.08 -8.38
N TYR A 14 -18.27 -9.35 -8.86
CA TYR A 14 -16.88 -9.81 -8.93
C TYR A 14 -15.97 -8.68 -8.48
N SER A 15 -14.95 -9.03 -7.74
CA SER A 15 -13.85 -8.10 -7.45
C SER A 15 -12.54 -8.86 -7.44
N MET A 16 -11.49 -8.20 -7.92
CA MET A 16 -10.14 -8.72 -7.87
C MET A 16 -9.21 -7.64 -7.39
N TYR A 17 -8.51 -7.98 -6.34
CA TYR A 17 -7.45 -7.14 -5.82
C TYR A 17 -6.12 -7.68 -6.34
N ILE A 18 -5.42 -6.90 -7.17
CA ILE A 18 -4.13 -7.26 -7.73
C ILE A 18 -3.15 -6.09 -7.58
N GLY A 19 -1.96 -6.38 -7.08
CA GLY A 19 -1.02 -5.34 -6.70
C GLY A 19 -1.65 -4.36 -5.70
N HIS A 20 -1.74 -3.10 -6.10
CA HIS A 20 -2.35 -2.03 -5.30
C HIS A 20 -3.75 -1.62 -5.80
N LYS A 21 -4.30 -2.36 -6.77
CA LYS A 21 -5.58 -2.05 -7.42
C LYS A 21 -6.66 -3.02 -6.97
N ASP A 22 -7.76 -2.51 -6.46
CA ASP A 22 -9.00 -3.25 -6.25
C ASP A 22 -9.93 -2.92 -7.43
N ILE A 23 -10.23 -3.92 -8.25
CA ILE A 23 -11.04 -3.80 -9.45
C ILE A 23 -12.36 -4.48 -9.17
N ALA A 24 -13.46 -3.78 -9.36
CA ALA A 24 -14.80 -4.29 -9.09
C ALA A 24 -15.70 -4.23 -10.33
N LEU A 25 -16.53 -5.27 -10.47
CA LEU A 25 -17.65 -5.34 -11.40
C LEU A 25 -18.93 -5.48 -10.59
N GLY A 26 -19.89 -4.60 -10.82
CA GLY A 26 -21.16 -4.55 -10.12
C GLY A 26 -22.36 -4.56 -11.05
N GLU A 27 -23.52 -4.89 -10.50
CA GLU A 27 -24.83 -4.83 -11.17
C GLU A 27 -25.81 -4.00 -10.34
N ASN A 28 -26.54 -3.10 -11.00
CA ASN A 28 -27.72 -2.42 -10.48
C ASN A 28 -28.93 -2.75 -11.37
N PRO A 29 -29.83 -3.68 -10.96
CA PRO A 29 -31.01 -4.04 -11.74
C PRO A 29 -32.01 -2.89 -11.94
N ASN A 30 -31.92 -1.84 -11.10
CA ASN A 30 -32.81 -0.68 -11.11
C ASN A 30 -32.20 0.55 -11.81
N ALA A 31 -31.00 0.42 -12.37
CA ALA A 31 -30.36 1.49 -13.11
C ALA A 31 -31.10 1.80 -14.43
N ASP A 32 -30.82 2.97 -14.97
CA ASP A 32 -31.27 3.34 -16.31
C ASP A 32 -30.79 2.34 -17.36
N LYS A 33 -31.46 2.31 -18.54
CA LYS A 33 -31.28 1.23 -19.53
C LYS A 33 -29.83 0.98 -19.93
N ASP A 34 -29.03 2.04 -19.96
CA ASP A 34 -27.64 1.95 -20.47
C ASP A 34 -26.58 1.82 -19.32
N GLU A 35 -27.01 1.64 -18.06
CA GLU A 35 -26.13 1.72 -16.89
C GLU A 35 -26.26 0.52 -15.95
N ARG A 36 -26.78 -0.60 -16.44
CA ARG A 36 -27.06 -1.77 -15.57
C ARG A 36 -25.82 -2.37 -14.94
N TYR A 37 -24.71 -2.42 -15.65
CA TYR A 37 -23.46 -2.99 -15.20
C TYR A 37 -22.39 -1.93 -15.10
N MET A 38 -21.48 -2.09 -14.14
CA MET A 38 -20.42 -1.13 -13.86
C MET A 38 -19.10 -1.85 -13.64
N CYS A 39 -18.00 -1.27 -14.12
CA CYS A 39 -16.64 -1.65 -13.73
C CYS A 39 -15.87 -0.41 -13.26
N CYS A 40 -15.19 -0.50 -12.11
CA CYS A 40 -14.40 0.60 -11.57
C CYS A 40 -13.17 0.11 -10.81
N PHE A 41 -12.25 1.03 -10.53
CA PHE A 41 -11.22 0.86 -9.50
C PHE A 41 -11.74 1.38 -8.17
N VAL A 42 -11.40 0.68 -7.08
CA VAL A 42 -11.78 1.05 -5.72
C VAL A 42 -10.52 1.31 -4.91
N GLU A 43 -10.44 2.48 -4.31
CA GLU A 43 -9.40 2.86 -3.35
C GLU A 43 -10.05 2.97 -1.98
N THR A 44 -9.67 2.09 -1.06
CA THR A 44 -10.20 2.07 0.30
C THR A 44 -9.13 2.56 1.27
N ASN A 45 -9.48 3.53 2.10
CA ASN A 45 -8.68 3.89 3.27
C ASN A 45 -9.55 3.78 4.54
N ALA A 46 -8.97 4.10 5.71
CA ALA A 46 -9.65 3.94 7.00
C ALA A 46 -10.91 4.81 7.17
N ILE A 47 -11.17 5.78 6.29
CA ILE A 47 -12.22 6.79 6.47
C ILE A 47 -13.24 6.75 5.33
N PHE A 48 -12.80 6.48 4.10
CA PHE A 48 -13.68 6.50 2.91
C PHE A 48 -13.21 5.52 1.83
N GLU A 49 -14.15 5.15 0.96
CA GLU A 49 -13.89 4.51 -0.32
C GLU A 49 -14.01 5.55 -1.44
N ARG A 50 -13.05 5.53 -2.35
CA ARG A 50 -13.05 6.35 -3.56
C ARG A 50 -13.13 5.44 -4.77
N TYR A 51 -13.93 5.84 -5.73
CA TYR A 51 -14.10 5.11 -6.99
C TYR A 51 -13.52 5.94 -8.12
N SER A 52 -12.80 5.28 -9.02
CA SER A 52 -12.18 5.92 -10.18
C SER A 52 -12.33 5.05 -11.43
N GLY A 53 -12.25 5.68 -12.61
CA GLY A 53 -12.35 4.97 -13.87
C GLY A 53 -13.66 4.22 -14.04
N VAL A 54 -14.78 4.77 -13.55
CA VAL A 54 -16.11 4.15 -13.64
C VAL A 54 -16.53 4.07 -15.10
N LEU A 55 -16.86 2.87 -15.56
CA LEU A 55 -17.50 2.60 -16.86
C LEU A 55 -18.79 1.84 -16.61
N VAL A 56 -19.84 2.20 -17.31
CA VAL A 56 -21.16 1.59 -17.23
C VAL A 56 -21.64 1.14 -18.61
N SER A 57 -22.44 0.10 -18.66
CA SER A 57 -23.09 -0.42 -19.87
C SER A 57 -24.28 -1.30 -19.47
N ASP A 58 -25.21 -1.50 -20.37
CA ASP A 58 -26.28 -2.51 -20.27
C ASP A 58 -25.82 -3.89 -20.77
N ASP A 59 -24.68 -3.97 -21.46
CA ASP A 59 -24.09 -5.23 -21.91
C ASP A 59 -23.08 -5.77 -20.88
N PHE A 60 -23.47 -6.89 -20.25
CA PHE A 60 -22.60 -7.59 -19.31
C PHE A 60 -21.28 -8.04 -19.95
N ALA A 61 -21.31 -8.50 -21.22
CA ALA A 61 -20.11 -9.01 -21.88
C ALA A 61 -19.09 -7.87 -22.13
N GLU A 62 -19.59 -6.68 -22.46
CA GLU A 62 -18.75 -5.49 -22.60
C GLU A 62 -18.05 -5.13 -21.29
N ILE A 63 -18.80 -5.03 -20.19
CA ILE A 63 -18.23 -4.72 -18.86
C ILE A 63 -17.32 -5.83 -18.35
N ALA A 64 -17.65 -7.09 -18.59
CA ALA A 64 -16.79 -8.22 -18.23
C ALA A 64 -15.47 -8.19 -19.01
N LYS A 65 -15.46 -7.79 -20.27
CA LYS A 65 -14.25 -7.57 -21.06
C LYS A 65 -13.39 -6.46 -20.48
N VAL A 66 -14.00 -5.33 -20.12
CA VAL A 66 -13.32 -4.20 -19.46
C VAL A 66 -12.69 -4.65 -18.13
N PHE A 67 -13.45 -5.39 -17.32
CA PHE A 67 -12.94 -5.94 -16.06
C PHE A 67 -11.73 -6.86 -16.29
N GLY A 68 -11.84 -7.80 -17.23
CA GLY A 68 -10.75 -8.70 -17.58
C GLY A 68 -9.49 -7.97 -18.07
N GLN A 69 -9.66 -6.94 -18.92
CA GLN A 69 -8.54 -6.14 -19.40
C GLN A 69 -7.84 -5.40 -18.25
N ARG A 70 -8.60 -4.76 -17.36
CA ARG A 70 -8.03 -4.06 -16.19
C ARG A 70 -7.26 -4.99 -15.26
N VAL A 71 -7.76 -6.21 -15.08
CA VAL A 71 -7.07 -7.25 -14.29
C VAL A 71 -5.76 -7.64 -14.97
N ALA A 72 -5.78 -7.85 -16.29
CA ALA A 72 -4.59 -8.18 -17.06
C ALA A 72 -3.54 -7.07 -17.01
N ASP A 73 -3.96 -5.81 -17.21
CA ASP A 73 -3.07 -4.64 -17.15
C ASP A 73 -2.44 -4.49 -15.76
N ALA A 74 -3.22 -4.68 -14.70
CA ALA A 74 -2.72 -4.62 -13.34
C ALA A 74 -1.71 -5.75 -13.04
N ALA A 75 -1.94 -6.95 -13.58
CA ALA A 75 -1.01 -8.08 -13.47
C ALA A 75 0.31 -7.79 -14.20
N GLU A 76 0.21 -7.24 -15.41
CA GLU A 76 1.38 -6.87 -16.22
C GLU A 76 2.26 -5.82 -15.52
N GLU A 77 1.64 -4.80 -14.89
CA GLU A 77 2.37 -3.82 -14.10
C GLU A 77 3.21 -4.47 -12.98
N ILE A 78 2.64 -5.44 -12.26
CA ILE A 78 3.35 -6.18 -11.20
C ILE A 78 4.49 -7.02 -11.76
N ILE A 79 4.27 -7.70 -12.90
CA ILE A 79 5.32 -8.48 -13.56
C ILE A 79 6.49 -7.58 -13.94
N GLN A 80 6.22 -6.44 -14.56
CA GLN A 80 7.25 -5.47 -14.95
C GLN A 80 7.96 -4.85 -13.74
N GLU A 81 7.25 -4.58 -12.64
CA GLU A 81 7.84 -4.12 -11.40
C GLU A 81 8.82 -5.15 -10.82
N ASN A 82 8.40 -6.42 -10.77
CA ASN A 82 9.25 -7.50 -10.28
C ASN A 82 10.46 -7.74 -11.18
N GLU A 83 10.32 -7.64 -12.51
CA GLU A 83 11.44 -7.74 -13.45
C GLU A 83 12.47 -6.63 -13.24
N ARG A 84 12.02 -5.39 -13.00
CA ARG A 84 12.92 -4.27 -12.66
C ARG A 84 13.61 -4.51 -11.33
N ALA A 85 12.88 -4.98 -10.32
CA ALA A 85 13.44 -5.29 -9.02
C ALA A 85 14.50 -6.39 -9.08
N CYS A 86 14.38 -7.37 -9.99
CA CYS A 86 15.39 -8.40 -10.21
C CYS A 86 16.74 -7.86 -10.73
N GLN A 87 16.77 -6.66 -11.32
CA GLN A 87 17.99 -6.04 -11.85
C GLN A 87 18.82 -5.34 -10.78
N GLU A 88 18.23 -5.04 -9.64
CA GLU A 88 18.90 -4.34 -8.52
C GLU A 88 19.34 -5.35 -7.46
N VAL A 89 20.61 -5.27 -7.05
CA VAL A 89 21.17 -6.17 -6.04
C VAL A 89 20.47 -5.99 -4.70
N GLY A 90 19.99 -7.08 -4.13
CA GLY A 90 19.32 -7.13 -2.83
C GLY A 90 17.91 -6.54 -2.83
N MET A 91 17.28 -6.35 -3.98
CA MET A 91 15.92 -5.82 -4.08
C MET A 91 14.87 -6.94 -4.10
N ASN A 92 15.15 -8.04 -4.77
CA ASN A 92 14.21 -9.15 -5.00
C ASN A 92 14.33 -10.31 -3.99
N GLU A 93 15.13 -10.17 -2.95
CA GLU A 93 15.30 -11.19 -1.90
C GLU A 93 14.26 -10.99 -0.80
N GLU A 94 13.64 -12.07 -0.32
CA GLU A 94 12.80 -12.00 0.87
C GLU A 94 13.68 -11.86 2.12
N LEU A 95 13.48 -10.77 2.87
CA LEU A 95 14.17 -10.52 4.11
C LEU A 95 13.58 -11.36 5.24
N THR A 96 14.46 -11.96 6.03
CA THR A 96 14.09 -12.81 7.17
C THR A 96 14.61 -12.24 8.49
N THR A 97 14.35 -12.92 9.60
CA THR A 97 14.86 -12.55 10.92
C THR A 97 16.37 -12.45 10.99
N ASN A 98 17.10 -13.12 10.09
CA ASN A 98 18.56 -13.05 10.02
C ASN A 98 19.07 -11.71 9.46
N SER A 99 18.20 -10.97 8.76
CA SER A 99 18.53 -9.69 8.14
C SER A 99 18.40 -8.49 9.08
N CYS A 100 17.79 -8.66 10.25
CA CYS A 100 17.43 -7.56 11.14
C CYS A 100 17.61 -7.95 12.62
N LYS A 101 17.66 -6.93 13.49
CA LYS A 101 17.63 -7.11 14.93
C LYS A 101 16.19 -7.19 15.43
N PRO A 102 15.82 -8.16 16.29
CA PRO A 102 14.49 -8.22 16.88
C PRO A 102 14.14 -6.92 17.61
N ILE A 103 12.85 -6.59 17.64
CA ILE A 103 12.32 -5.43 18.36
C ILE A 103 11.84 -5.89 19.73
N SER A 104 12.46 -5.37 20.80
CA SER A 104 11.97 -5.56 22.16
C SER A 104 10.85 -4.56 22.49
N TYR A 105 10.06 -4.84 23.53
CA TYR A 105 9.01 -3.93 23.99
C TYR A 105 9.57 -2.56 24.41
N GLU A 106 10.78 -2.54 24.97
CA GLU A 106 11.45 -1.33 25.45
C GLU A 106 12.10 -0.49 24.34
N ASP A 107 12.15 -1.01 23.12
CA ASP A 107 12.78 -0.30 22.01
C ASP A 107 11.87 0.74 21.41
N SER A 108 12.41 1.94 21.14
CA SER A 108 11.80 2.86 20.17
C SER A 108 12.26 2.48 18.76
N ILE A 109 11.29 2.39 17.85
CA ILE A 109 11.54 2.15 16.41
C ILE A 109 11.28 3.39 15.57
N GLU A 110 10.95 4.51 16.20
CA GLU A 110 10.76 5.80 15.52
C GLU A 110 12.06 6.25 14.85
N ASN A 111 11.98 6.70 13.61
CA ASN A 111 13.09 7.08 12.72
C ASN A 111 14.08 5.93 12.44
N LYS A 112 13.67 4.68 12.59
CA LYS A 112 14.47 3.52 12.23
C LYS A 112 13.92 2.82 11.00
N VAL A 113 14.79 2.11 10.28
CA VAL A 113 14.38 1.23 9.20
C VAL A 113 13.87 -0.08 9.79
N VAL A 114 12.63 -0.39 9.52
CA VAL A 114 11.95 -1.61 9.96
C VAL A 114 11.75 -2.56 8.78
N VAL A 115 11.75 -3.85 9.06
CA VAL A 115 11.52 -4.91 8.08
C VAL A 115 10.14 -5.50 8.32
N VAL A 116 9.25 -5.38 7.33
CA VAL A 116 7.89 -5.95 7.39
C VAL A 116 7.96 -7.46 7.18
N LYS A 117 7.15 -8.22 7.91
CA LYS A 117 7.03 -9.68 7.73
C LYS A 117 6.48 -10.00 6.34
N GLY A 118 7.13 -10.92 5.61
CA GLY A 118 6.60 -11.39 4.32
C GLY A 118 5.19 -11.97 4.42
N SER A 119 4.85 -12.62 5.55
CA SER A 119 3.51 -13.18 5.79
C SER A 119 2.37 -12.14 5.85
N ILE A 120 2.69 -10.87 6.10
CA ILE A 120 1.71 -9.76 6.10
C ILE A 120 1.51 -9.22 4.69
N LEU A 121 2.54 -9.35 3.86
CA LEU A 121 2.51 -8.88 2.47
C LEU A 121 1.85 -9.93 1.58
N ARG A 122 1.28 -9.46 0.48
CA ARG A 122 0.81 -10.34 -0.58
C ARG A 122 1.97 -11.09 -1.22
N PRO A 123 1.75 -12.27 -1.78
CA PRO A 123 2.82 -13.08 -2.36
C PRO A 123 3.71 -12.33 -3.34
N GLU A 124 3.12 -11.47 -4.18
CA GLU A 124 3.80 -10.66 -5.19
C GLU A 124 4.69 -9.56 -4.61
N PHE A 125 4.55 -9.25 -3.31
CA PHE A 125 5.30 -8.20 -2.60
C PHE A 125 6.23 -8.72 -1.51
N ARG A 126 6.49 -10.03 -1.45
CA ARG A 126 7.36 -10.62 -0.42
C ARG A 126 8.83 -10.49 -0.77
N HIS A 127 9.25 -9.26 -1.07
CA HIS A 127 10.62 -8.93 -1.47
C HIS A 127 11.12 -7.72 -0.70
N ALA A 128 12.43 -7.53 -0.62
CA ALA A 128 13.06 -6.47 0.15
C ALA A 128 12.56 -5.06 -0.22
N ASN A 129 12.27 -4.81 -1.51
CA ASN A 129 11.73 -3.54 -1.97
C ASN A 129 10.38 -3.18 -1.33
N HIS A 130 9.58 -4.17 -0.93
CA HIS A 130 8.30 -3.95 -0.24
C HIS A 130 8.38 -4.19 1.27
N GLN A 131 9.48 -4.77 1.77
CA GLN A 131 9.65 -5.03 3.21
C GLN A 131 10.37 -3.91 3.95
N LEU A 132 11.20 -3.10 3.25
CA LEU A 132 12.01 -2.06 3.89
C LEU A 132 11.24 -0.75 3.99
N MET A 133 11.00 -0.31 5.23
CA MET A 133 10.24 0.88 5.55
C MET A 133 10.97 1.77 6.54
N LEU A 134 10.88 3.10 6.39
CA LEU A 134 11.23 4.04 7.46
C LEU A 134 10.01 4.20 8.37
N CYS A 135 10.13 3.84 9.64
CA CYS A 135 9.09 4.12 10.65
C CYS A 135 9.18 5.58 11.07
N THR A 136 8.15 6.37 10.78
CA THR A 136 8.13 7.82 10.99
C THR A 136 7.45 8.24 12.29
N GLY A 137 6.77 7.31 12.98
CA GLY A 137 6.08 7.59 14.23
C GLY A 137 4.88 6.68 14.46
N GLY A 138 3.94 7.15 15.28
CA GLY A 138 2.76 6.42 15.71
C GLY A 138 2.91 5.85 17.13
N PHE A 139 1.79 5.53 17.76
CA PHE A 139 1.78 5.05 19.15
C PHE A 139 2.50 3.69 19.31
N GLY A 140 2.58 2.89 18.24
CA GLY A 140 3.34 1.62 18.25
C GLY A 140 4.85 1.79 18.06
N ALA A 141 5.32 2.97 17.61
CA ALA A 141 6.73 3.20 17.33
C ALA A 141 7.58 3.54 18.57
N GLN A 142 6.94 3.93 19.66
CA GLN A 142 7.61 4.37 20.89
C GLN A 142 8.08 3.19 21.75
N ALA A 143 9.03 3.46 22.63
CA ALA A 143 9.41 2.53 23.68
C ALA A 143 8.23 2.31 24.65
N ASN A 144 8.05 1.09 25.14
CA ASN A 144 6.94 0.70 26.02
C ASN A 144 5.56 1.08 25.44
N ALA A 145 5.40 0.89 24.14
CA ALA A 145 4.26 1.34 23.37
C ALA A 145 2.94 0.76 23.90
N ARG A 146 1.98 1.63 24.20
CA ARG A 146 0.60 1.23 24.57
C ARG A 146 -0.30 1.04 23.34
N GLY A 147 0.04 1.69 22.24
CA GLY A 147 -0.66 1.55 20.95
C GLY A 147 0.06 0.58 20.03
N ARG A 148 -0.59 0.21 18.93
CA ARG A 148 -0.07 -0.80 17.98
C ARG A 148 0.40 -0.17 16.67
N THR A 149 -0.21 0.94 16.24
CA THR A 149 -0.02 1.50 14.90
C THR A 149 1.30 2.23 14.77
N CYS A 150 2.04 1.92 13.72
CA CYS A 150 3.26 2.58 13.28
C CYS A 150 3.04 3.16 11.89
N TYR A 151 3.36 4.43 11.68
CA TYR A 151 3.34 5.07 10.38
C TYR A 151 4.68 4.86 9.70
N CYS A 152 4.65 4.54 8.41
CA CYS A 152 5.84 4.16 7.66
C CYS A 152 5.87 4.81 6.28
N ILE A 153 7.09 4.98 5.76
CA ILE A 153 7.37 5.37 4.37
C ILE A 153 8.17 4.25 3.74
N SER A 154 7.71 3.72 2.61
CA SER A 154 8.43 2.72 1.83
C SER A 154 9.74 3.31 1.30
N LEU A 155 10.86 2.56 1.44
CA LEU A 155 12.15 3.00 0.91
C LEU A 155 12.23 2.86 -0.61
N TYR A 156 11.40 2.01 -1.21
CA TYR A 156 11.40 1.76 -2.64
C TYR A 156 10.66 2.86 -3.41
N ASP A 157 9.41 3.11 -3.09
CA ASP A 157 8.51 3.99 -3.85
C ASP A 157 8.08 5.26 -3.09
N GLY A 158 8.51 5.42 -1.83
CA GLY A 158 8.14 6.57 -1.00
C GLY A 158 6.68 6.56 -0.52
N ARG A 159 5.94 5.48 -0.76
CA ARG A 159 4.53 5.38 -0.38
C ARG A 159 4.37 5.35 1.13
N LYS A 160 3.40 6.11 1.64
CA LYS A 160 3.04 6.14 3.05
C LYS A 160 2.02 5.06 3.35
N THR A 161 2.27 4.33 4.42
CA THR A 161 1.42 3.25 4.88
C THR A 161 1.46 3.14 6.40
N SER A 162 0.66 2.25 6.96
CA SER A 162 0.70 1.96 8.39
C SER A 162 0.67 0.45 8.61
N PHE A 163 1.43 0.01 9.62
CA PHE A 163 1.48 -1.36 10.08
C PHE A 163 1.29 -1.42 11.59
N TYR A 164 0.99 -2.59 12.12
CA TYR A 164 1.10 -2.81 13.55
C TYR A 164 2.57 -3.13 13.90
N ARG A 165 2.98 -2.77 15.11
CA ARG A 165 4.32 -3.09 15.62
C ARG A 165 4.65 -4.59 15.51
N THR A 166 3.65 -5.45 15.68
CA THR A 166 3.76 -6.91 15.56
C THR A 166 4.01 -7.41 14.13
N ASP A 167 3.79 -6.55 13.13
CA ASP A 167 3.95 -6.90 11.72
C ASP A 167 5.41 -6.77 11.25
N PHE A 168 6.29 -6.28 12.12
CA PHE A 168 7.72 -6.18 11.81
C PHE A 168 8.50 -7.41 12.26
N LEU A 169 9.47 -7.82 11.45
CA LEU A 169 10.50 -8.80 11.81
C LEU A 169 11.50 -8.19 12.79
N GLY A 170 11.90 -6.94 12.55
CA GLY A 170 12.93 -6.27 13.30
C GLY A 170 13.32 -4.93 12.71
N VAL A 171 14.43 -4.38 13.23
CA VAL A 171 15.08 -3.17 12.75
C VAL A 171 16.34 -3.54 11.98
N MET A 172 16.52 -2.98 10.78
CA MET A 172 17.74 -3.12 9.99
C MET A 172 18.66 -1.93 10.23
N GLU A 173 19.94 -2.22 10.42
CA GLU A 173 20.97 -1.18 10.54
C GLU A 173 21.18 -0.48 9.19
N GLU A 174 21.26 0.84 9.18
CA GLU A 174 21.43 1.63 7.94
C GLU A 174 22.67 1.18 7.12
N LYS A 175 23.74 0.74 7.80
CA LYS A 175 24.96 0.25 7.14
C LYS A 175 24.80 -1.06 6.38
N LYS A 176 23.74 -1.82 6.66
CA LYS A 176 23.44 -3.10 6.01
C LYS A 176 22.46 -2.96 4.86
N LEU A 177 21.94 -1.75 4.64
CA LEU A 177 21.01 -1.49 3.55
C LEU A 177 21.73 -1.59 2.20
N PRO A 178 21.10 -2.22 1.20
CA PRO A 178 21.58 -2.15 -0.18
C PRO A 178 21.55 -0.70 -0.68
N GLU A 179 22.31 -0.41 -1.73
CA GLU A 179 22.50 0.97 -2.24
C GLU A 179 21.17 1.67 -2.59
N TRP A 180 20.24 0.95 -3.24
CA TRP A 180 18.92 1.48 -3.56
C TRP A 180 18.13 1.89 -2.31
N ALA A 181 18.20 1.09 -1.23
CA ALA A 181 17.49 1.36 0.00
C ALA A 181 18.14 2.51 0.80
N GLN A 182 19.45 2.70 0.71
CA GLN A 182 20.12 3.88 1.28
C GLN A 182 19.63 5.16 0.61
N LYS A 183 19.58 5.18 -0.72
CA LYS A 183 19.02 6.31 -1.50
C LYS A 183 17.54 6.57 -1.16
N GLY A 184 16.76 5.49 -1.01
CA GLY A 184 15.37 5.56 -0.59
C GLY A 184 15.19 6.12 0.82
N LEU A 185 16.08 5.75 1.75
CA LEU A 185 16.07 6.23 3.13
C LEU A 185 16.31 7.74 3.20
N GLU A 186 17.25 8.27 2.44
CA GLU A 186 17.51 9.71 2.37
C GLU A 186 16.26 10.47 1.92
N LYS A 187 15.64 10.02 0.81
CA LYS A 187 14.38 10.59 0.32
C LYS A 187 13.25 10.52 1.34
N ALA A 188 13.09 9.36 2.00
CA ALA A 188 12.05 9.18 3.00
C ALA A 188 12.26 10.07 4.23
N LYS A 189 13.51 10.29 4.67
CA LYS A 189 13.86 11.23 5.75
C LYS A 189 13.54 12.68 5.35
N GLU A 190 13.83 13.07 4.12
CA GLU A 190 13.51 14.41 3.59
C GLU A 190 11.99 14.64 3.55
N MET A 191 11.22 13.69 3.03
CA MET A 191 9.75 13.75 2.98
C MET A 191 9.17 13.91 4.38
N HIS A 192 9.65 13.13 5.35
CA HIS A 192 9.21 13.20 6.73
C HIS A 192 9.55 14.54 7.39
N ALA A 193 10.74 15.09 7.14
CA ALA A 193 11.20 16.37 7.65
C ALA A 193 10.36 17.54 7.09
N GLN A 194 9.95 17.48 5.83
CA GLN A 194 9.10 18.50 5.20
C GLN A 194 7.71 18.56 5.83
N GLU A 195 7.16 17.43 6.22
CA GLU A 195 5.85 17.34 6.88
C GLU A 195 5.85 17.88 8.30
N LYS A 196 6.97 17.74 9.01
CA LYS A 196 7.11 18.28 10.37
C LYS A 196 7.29 19.79 10.41
N LYS A 197 7.56 20.47 9.28
CA LYS A 197 7.61 21.93 9.21
C LYS A 197 6.18 22.48 9.30
N PRO A 198 5.83 23.29 10.31
CA PRO A 198 4.53 23.92 10.38
C PRO A 198 4.29 24.74 9.10
N ALA A 199 3.07 24.64 8.54
CA ALA A 199 2.65 25.53 7.46
C ALA A 199 2.85 26.96 7.94
N LYS A 200 3.84 27.67 7.38
CA LYS A 200 4.01 29.11 7.63
C LYS A 200 2.68 29.78 7.31
N GLU A 201 2.18 30.51 8.29
CA GLU A 201 1.04 31.39 8.22
C GLU A 201 0.87 31.96 6.81
N ARG A 202 -0.24 31.63 6.16
CA ARG A 202 -0.73 32.46 5.06
C ARG A 202 -1.14 33.76 5.71
N GLY A 203 -0.24 34.74 5.63
CA GLY A 203 -0.46 36.06 6.14
C GLY A 203 -1.77 36.60 5.64
N ASP A 204 -2.55 37.13 6.58
CA ASP A 204 -3.60 38.11 6.36
C ASP A 204 -3.10 39.17 5.37
N ALA A 205 -3.67 39.18 4.18
CA ALA A 205 -3.71 40.36 3.34
C ALA A 205 -5.13 40.91 3.44
N ARG A 206 -5.24 41.99 4.19
CA ARG A 206 -6.37 42.91 4.18
C ARG A 206 -6.62 43.45 2.78
#